data_15fe1c6fee065e7860ad520187c469a5
#
_entry.id   15fe1c6fee065e7860ad520187c469a5
#
_cell.length_a   1.000
_cell.length_b   1.000
_cell.length_c   1.000
_cell.angle_alpha   90.00
_cell.angle_beta   90.00
_cell.angle_gamma   90.00
#
_symmetry.space_group_name_H-M   'P 1'
#
loop_
_entity.id
_entity.type
_entity.pdbx_description
1 polymer ?
#
loop_
_entity_poly.entity_id
_entity_poly.type
_entity_poly.pdbx_seq_one_letter_code
_entity_poly.pdbx_strand_id
1 'polypeptide(L)'
;MKPWKLLDSEDLVDAPWLKVAKEKCELPNGKVIDDFYTLWQPDWVMILARTKDNRWAMTKQYRHGTQAIMLEFPAGIINKGETPEKAAIRELQEECGFCPPGFIPGSVDADEYRCRNEVRHDNFNADGDRIHNDTCVDPIAATTSCSRMTETEKTSITYLGSFSVNPDRHRGRFHVVFIDDVERLGNTHFDDTEDIETVTLSDEEFQAKIADGTFNHPLQIAGYFKWKLTQK
;
A
#
# COMPACT_ATOMS: atom_id res chain seq x y z
N MET A 1 14.71 -6.93 25.16
CA MET A 1 13.50 -6.37 25.80
C MET A 1 12.42 -7.45 25.78
N LYS A 2 11.48 -7.43 26.72
CA LYS A 2 10.32 -8.33 26.67
C LYS A 2 9.09 -7.53 26.21
N PRO A 3 8.16 -8.13 25.45
CA PRO A 3 6.90 -7.48 25.09
C PRO A 3 6.06 -7.19 26.34
N TRP A 4 5.13 -6.24 26.21
CA TRP A 4 4.10 -5.99 27.22
C TRP A 4 3.07 -7.11 27.17
N LYS A 5 2.44 -7.37 28.31
CA LYS A 5 1.36 -8.36 28.41
C LYS A 5 0.03 -7.62 28.40
N LEU A 6 -0.83 -7.96 27.44
CA LEU A 6 -2.23 -7.49 27.43
C LEU A 6 -2.98 -8.21 28.57
N LEU A 7 -3.58 -7.44 29.47
CA LEU A 7 -4.37 -7.95 30.60
C LEU A 7 -5.87 -7.86 30.30
N ASP A 8 -6.31 -6.79 29.63
CA ASP A 8 -7.72 -6.54 29.32
C ASP A 8 -7.81 -5.58 28.13
N SER A 9 -8.95 -5.62 27.40
CA SER A 9 -9.24 -4.74 26.25
C SER A 9 -10.72 -4.43 26.17
N GLU A 10 -11.04 -3.16 26.02
CA GLU A 10 -12.39 -2.63 25.82
C GLU A 10 -12.47 -1.89 24.48
N ASP A 11 -13.35 -2.33 23.58
CA ASP A 11 -13.58 -1.63 22.31
C ASP A 11 -14.45 -0.38 22.58
N LEU A 12 -13.88 0.81 22.34
CA LEU A 12 -14.56 2.10 22.45
C LEU A 12 -15.25 2.53 21.15
N VAL A 13 -14.65 2.17 20.02
CA VAL A 13 -15.19 2.36 18.67
C VAL A 13 -14.96 1.08 17.90
N ASP A 14 -16.03 0.55 17.31
CA ASP A 14 -15.98 -0.60 16.40
C ASP A 14 -16.72 -0.27 15.12
N ALA A 15 -16.03 0.41 14.19
CA ALA A 15 -16.54 0.76 12.88
C ALA A 15 -15.75 0.00 11.80
N PRO A 16 -16.33 -0.20 10.58
CA PRO A 16 -15.66 -0.94 9.51
C PRO A 16 -14.27 -0.42 9.16
N TRP A 17 -14.05 0.89 9.25
CA TRP A 17 -12.83 1.57 8.83
C TRP A 17 -11.97 2.09 9.99
N LEU A 18 -12.44 1.96 11.22
CA LEU A 18 -11.75 2.46 12.41
C LEU A 18 -12.19 1.68 13.63
N LYS A 19 -11.23 1.09 14.34
CA LYS A 19 -11.44 0.58 15.69
C LYS A 19 -10.54 1.32 16.66
N VAL A 20 -11.08 1.60 17.85
CA VAL A 20 -10.33 2.18 18.96
C VAL A 20 -10.56 1.32 20.17
N ALA A 21 -9.48 0.79 20.75
CA ALA A 21 -9.55 0.02 21.98
C ALA A 21 -8.80 0.72 23.12
N LYS A 22 -9.36 0.62 24.32
CA LYS A 22 -8.69 0.93 25.57
C LYS A 22 -8.14 -0.36 26.15
N GLU A 23 -6.84 -0.42 26.35
CA GLU A 23 -6.13 -1.62 26.78
C GLU A 23 -5.48 -1.43 28.15
N LYS A 24 -5.54 -2.48 28.95
CA LYS A 24 -4.79 -2.62 30.19
C LYS A 24 -3.57 -3.49 29.94
N CYS A 25 -2.39 -2.95 30.14
CA CYS A 25 -1.13 -3.61 29.81
C CYS A 25 -0.19 -3.70 31.02
N GLU A 26 0.44 -4.86 31.21
CA GLU A 26 1.52 -5.05 32.17
C GLU A 26 2.88 -4.92 31.47
N LEU A 27 3.72 -4.03 31.98
CA LEU A 27 5.08 -3.81 31.51
C LEU A 27 6.03 -4.89 32.05
N PRO A 28 7.20 -5.11 31.42
CA PRO A 28 8.19 -6.07 31.88
C PRO A 28 8.71 -5.85 33.31
N ASN A 29 8.54 -4.67 33.88
CA ASN A 29 8.90 -4.32 35.26
C ASN A 29 7.75 -4.51 36.24
N GLY A 30 6.62 -5.10 35.84
CA GLY A 30 5.43 -5.35 36.65
C GLY A 30 4.49 -4.14 36.83
N LYS A 31 4.81 -2.98 36.28
CA LYS A 31 3.91 -1.84 36.32
C LYS A 31 2.75 -2.07 35.34
N VAL A 32 1.56 -1.59 35.70
CA VAL A 32 0.34 -1.69 34.90
C VAL A 32 -0.02 -0.30 34.38
N ILE A 33 -0.38 -0.23 33.09
CA ILE A 33 -1.00 0.92 32.44
C ILE A 33 -2.46 0.53 32.19
N ASP A 34 -3.41 1.30 32.69
CA ASP A 34 -4.84 0.99 32.64
C ASP A 34 -5.57 1.68 31.49
N ASP A 35 -4.91 2.59 30.79
CA ASP A 35 -5.51 3.50 29.79
C ASP A 35 -4.65 3.64 28.53
N PHE A 36 -4.10 2.57 28.06
CA PHE A 36 -3.39 2.55 26.79
C PHE A 36 -4.40 2.44 25.63
N TYR A 37 -4.35 3.39 24.69
CA TYR A 37 -5.30 3.41 23.57
C TYR A 37 -4.59 2.96 22.30
N THR A 38 -5.21 1.99 21.61
CA THR A 38 -4.77 1.51 20.30
C THR A 38 -5.80 1.85 19.23
N LEU A 39 -5.31 2.06 18.00
CA LEU A 39 -6.11 2.31 16.80
C LEU A 39 -5.88 1.18 15.81
N TRP A 40 -6.93 0.76 15.14
CA TRP A 40 -6.84 -0.12 13.99
C TRP A 40 -7.55 0.51 12.80
N GLN A 41 -6.90 0.46 11.65
CA GLN A 41 -7.46 0.76 10.34
C GLN A 41 -7.03 -0.35 9.38
N PRO A 42 -7.77 -0.59 8.29
CA PRO A 42 -7.33 -1.52 7.25
C PRO A 42 -5.94 -1.17 6.73
N ASP A 43 -5.23 -2.17 6.27
CA ASP A 43 -3.99 -1.96 5.54
C ASP A 43 -4.26 -1.22 4.24
N TRP A 44 -3.35 -0.36 3.81
CA TRP A 44 -3.48 0.40 2.59
C TRP A 44 -2.17 0.44 1.79
N VAL A 45 -2.28 0.69 0.50
CA VAL A 45 -1.15 0.72 -0.42
C VAL A 45 -1.00 2.11 -1.03
N MET A 46 0.23 2.58 -1.13
CA MET A 46 0.66 3.72 -1.92
C MET A 46 1.29 3.23 -3.21
N ILE A 47 0.98 3.90 -4.31
CA ILE A 47 1.44 3.54 -5.64
C ILE A 47 2.42 4.60 -6.16
N LEU A 48 3.69 4.23 -6.26
CA LEU A 48 4.68 5.01 -7.00
C LEU A 48 4.58 4.64 -8.48
N ALA A 49 3.68 5.30 -9.20
CA ALA A 49 3.47 5.04 -10.63
C ALA A 49 4.27 6.02 -11.48
N ARG A 50 5.17 5.49 -12.32
CA ARG A 50 6.02 6.28 -13.21
C ARG A 50 5.64 6.04 -14.66
N THR A 51 5.32 7.11 -15.38
CA THR A 51 4.97 7.09 -16.79
C THR A 51 6.21 6.87 -17.67
N LYS A 52 6.02 6.50 -18.95
CA LYS A 52 7.09 6.29 -19.93
C LYS A 52 7.99 7.52 -20.15
N ASP A 53 7.47 8.71 -19.94
CA ASP A 53 8.22 9.97 -19.99
C ASP A 53 8.83 10.36 -18.62
N ASN A 54 9.00 9.36 -17.72
CA ASN A 54 9.60 9.52 -16.41
C ASN A 54 8.92 10.54 -15.49
N ARG A 55 7.60 10.64 -15.54
CA ARG A 55 6.83 11.49 -14.64
C ARG A 55 6.05 10.64 -13.64
N TRP A 56 5.91 11.14 -12.42
CA TRP A 56 5.07 10.53 -11.39
C TRP A 56 3.61 10.82 -11.66
N ALA A 57 2.77 9.79 -11.73
CA ALA A 57 1.32 9.94 -11.68
C ALA A 57 0.92 10.21 -10.22
N MET A 58 0.22 11.31 -10.00
CA MET A 58 -0.17 11.80 -8.68
C MET A 58 -1.61 12.29 -8.69
N THR A 59 -2.19 12.41 -7.51
CA THR A 59 -3.56 12.87 -7.29
C THR A 59 -3.57 14.14 -6.45
N LYS A 60 -4.57 14.99 -6.70
CA LYS A 60 -4.97 16.05 -5.78
C LYS A 60 -6.40 15.79 -5.35
N GLN A 61 -6.64 15.78 -4.05
CA GLN A 61 -7.95 15.56 -3.48
C GLN A 61 -8.12 16.29 -2.15
N TYR A 62 -9.36 16.59 -1.79
CA TYR A 62 -9.66 17.16 -0.49
C TYR A 62 -9.55 16.08 0.60
N ARG A 63 -8.76 16.34 1.63
CA ARG A 63 -8.64 15.47 2.81
C ARG A 63 -9.29 16.14 4.01
N HIS A 64 -10.43 15.60 4.43
CA HIS A 64 -11.22 16.18 5.52
C HIS A 64 -10.43 16.26 6.85
N GLY A 65 -9.57 15.29 7.13
CA GLY A 65 -8.75 15.27 8.35
C GLY A 65 -7.78 16.44 8.46
N THR A 66 -7.26 16.95 7.33
CA THR A 66 -6.38 18.14 7.27
C THR A 66 -7.14 19.40 6.85
N GLN A 67 -8.39 19.26 6.40
CA GLN A 67 -9.22 20.34 5.83
C GLN A 67 -8.52 21.08 4.67
N ALA A 68 -7.77 20.36 3.85
CA ALA A 68 -6.99 20.90 2.76
C ALA A 68 -7.04 20.00 1.51
N ILE A 69 -6.78 20.62 0.35
CA ILE A 69 -6.48 19.86 -0.88
C ILE A 69 -5.03 19.40 -0.77
N MET A 70 -4.84 18.09 -0.78
CA MET A 70 -3.53 17.45 -0.68
C MET A 70 -3.07 16.96 -2.05
N LEU A 71 -1.77 17.11 -2.31
CA LEU A 71 -1.07 16.43 -3.39
C LEU A 71 -0.53 15.12 -2.84
N GLU A 72 -0.86 14.00 -3.47
CA GLU A 72 -0.53 12.67 -2.97
C GLU A 72 -0.16 11.74 -4.13
N PHE A 73 0.56 10.66 -3.84
CA PHE A 73 0.58 9.50 -4.72
C PHE A 73 -0.76 8.76 -4.61
N PRO A 74 -1.25 8.11 -5.67
CA PRO A 74 -2.44 7.27 -5.62
C PRO A 74 -2.32 6.26 -4.48
N ALA A 75 -3.41 6.04 -3.76
CA ALA A 75 -3.37 5.17 -2.59
C ALA A 75 -4.77 4.71 -2.19
N GLY A 76 -4.92 3.43 -1.86
CA GLY A 76 -6.19 2.92 -1.43
C GLY A 76 -6.10 1.75 -0.47
N ILE A 77 -7.25 1.29 0.00
CA ILE A 77 -7.36 0.21 0.96
C ILE A 77 -7.13 -1.14 0.27
N ILE A 78 -6.38 -2.01 0.93
CA ILE A 78 -6.22 -3.39 0.49
C ILE A 78 -7.43 -4.19 0.96
N ASN A 79 -8.20 -4.73 0.01
CA ASN A 79 -9.38 -5.52 0.31
C ASN A 79 -9.02 -6.87 0.91
N LYS A 80 -9.96 -7.49 1.62
CA LYS A 80 -9.73 -8.80 2.24
C LYS A 80 -9.38 -9.86 1.18
N GLY A 81 -8.19 -10.45 1.30
CA GLY A 81 -7.68 -11.45 0.36
C GLY A 81 -7.00 -10.88 -0.88
N GLU A 82 -6.91 -9.55 -1.00
CA GLU A 82 -6.18 -8.87 -2.05
C GLU A 82 -4.70 -8.73 -1.68
N THR A 83 -3.79 -8.85 -2.64
CA THR A 83 -2.37 -8.52 -2.40
C THR A 83 -2.13 -7.02 -2.59
N PRO A 84 -1.07 -6.45 -1.98
CA PRO A 84 -0.73 -5.04 -2.19
C PRO A 84 -0.55 -4.65 -3.66
N GLU A 85 -0.01 -5.55 -4.48
CA GLU A 85 0.20 -5.32 -5.91
C GLU A 85 -1.12 -5.28 -6.68
N LYS A 86 -2.08 -6.17 -6.35
CA LYS A 86 -3.42 -6.16 -6.95
C LYS A 86 -4.18 -4.90 -6.57
N ALA A 87 -4.15 -4.53 -5.30
CA ALA A 87 -4.74 -3.28 -4.83
C ALA A 87 -4.12 -2.07 -5.54
N ALA A 88 -2.79 -2.05 -5.70
CA ALA A 88 -2.09 -0.97 -6.39
C ALA A 88 -2.53 -0.80 -7.85
N ILE A 89 -2.71 -1.90 -8.60
CA ILE A 89 -3.20 -1.84 -9.98
C ILE A 89 -4.62 -1.30 -10.04
N ARG A 90 -5.51 -1.80 -9.17
CA ARG A 90 -6.92 -1.40 -9.12
C ARG A 90 -7.05 0.09 -8.79
N GLU A 91 -6.43 0.55 -7.70
CA GLU A 91 -6.49 1.95 -7.26
C GLU A 91 -5.86 2.91 -8.28
N LEU A 92 -4.74 2.52 -8.90
CA LEU A 92 -4.12 3.32 -9.94
C LEU A 92 -5.04 3.53 -11.15
N GLN A 93 -5.79 2.50 -11.52
CA GLN A 93 -6.76 2.57 -12.61
C GLN A 93 -7.98 3.42 -12.21
N GLU A 94 -8.52 3.21 -11.03
CA GLU A 94 -9.70 3.91 -10.51
C GLU A 94 -9.42 5.40 -10.33
N GLU A 95 -8.38 5.78 -9.61
CA GLU A 95 -8.05 7.16 -9.30
C GLU A 95 -7.38 7.94 -10.44
N CYS A 96 -6.55 7.29 -11.25
CA CYS A 96 -5.71 7.99 -12.22
C CYS A 96 -5.97 7.60 -13.69
N GLY A 97 -6.68 6.51 -13.96
CA GLY A 97 -6.86 5.96 -15.30
C GLY A 97 -5.58 5.45 -15.95
N PHE A 98 -4.55 5.15 -15.13
CA PHE A 98 -3.30 4.53 -15.56
C PHE A 98 -3.28 3.04 -15.23
N CYS A 99 -2.50 2.28 -16.00
CA CYS A 99 -2.29 0.86 -15.77
C CYS A 99 -0.86 0.46 -16.12
N PRO A 100 -0.39 -0.70 -15.65
CA PRO A 100 0.86 -1.30 -16.11
C PRO A 100 0.84 -1.57 -17.62
N PRO A 101 1.99 -1.54 -18.31
CA PRO A 101 2.06 -1.83 -19.74
C PRO A 101 1.55 -3.25 -20.02
N GLY A 102 0.78 -3.39 -21.11
CA GLY A 102 0.18 -4.68 -21.51
C GLY A 102 -1.03 -5.13 -20.69
N PHE A 103 -1.48 -4.33 -19.73
CA PHE A 103 -2.72 -4.60 -18.98
C PHE A 103 -3.95 -4.36 -19.90
N ILE A 104 -4.85 -5.34 -19.97
CA ILE A 104 -6.12 -5.25 -20.70
C ILE A 104 -7.24 -5.10 -19.67
N PRO A 105 -7.96 -3.97 -19.63
CA PRO A 105 -9.10 -3.80 -18.75
C PRO A 105 -10.16 -4.88 -18.97
N GLY A 106 -10.60 -5.52 -17.88
CA GLY A 106 -11.61 -6.59 -17.94
C GLY A 106 -11.05 -8.02 -18.11
N SER A 107 -9.75 -8.20 -18.34
CA SER A 107 -9.12 -9.51 -18.17
C SER A 107 -8.88 -9.76 -16.69
N VAL A 108 -9.74 -10.55 -16.06
CA VAL A 108 -9.84 -10.72 -14.59
C VAL A 108 -8.80 -11.69 -14.03
N ASP A 109 -7.75 -12.04 -14.75
CA ASP A 109 -6.69 -12.89 -14.23
C ASP A 109 -5.47 -12.09 -13.77
N ALA A 110 -5.67 -11.36 -12.63
CA ALA A 110 -4.55 -10.77 -11.90
C ALA A 110 -3.53 -11.82 -11.39
N ASP A 111 -3.78 -13.09 -11.55
CA ASP A 111 -2.83 -14.18 -11.29
C ASP A 111 -1.72 -14.27 -12.35
N GLU A 112 -1.90 -13.70 -13.53
CA GLU A 112 -0.89 -13.69 -14.60
C GLU A 112 0.24 -12.68 -14.34
N TYR A 113 0.00 -11.64 -13.51
CA TYR A 113 1.02 -10.71 -13.03
C TYR A 113 1.69 -11.21 -11.74
N ARG A 114 2.10 -12.47 -11.73
CA ARG A 114 2.85 -13.03 -10.61
C ARG A 114 4.23 -12.39 -10.56
N CYS A 115 4.42 -11.48 -9.59
CA CYS A 115 5.74 -10.92 -9.28
C CYS A 115 6.77 -12.04 -9.09
N ARG A 116 7.77 -12.12 -9.96
CA ARG A 116 8.89 -13.07 -9.86
C ARG A 116 9.90 -12.68 -8.79
N ASN A 117 9.51 -11.91 -7.80
CA ASN A 117 10.31 -11.69 -6.61
C ASN A 117 9.55 -12.28 -5.43
N GLU A 118 9.97 -13.47 -4.98
CA GLU A 118 9.60 -14.03 -3.69
C GLU A 118 10.10 -13.11 -2.56
N VAL A 119 9.43 -11.99 -2.35
CA VAL A 119 9.55 -11.27 -1.11
C VAL A 119 8.62 -11.96 -0.14
N ARG A 120 9.18 -12.70 0.80
CA ARG A 120 8.43 -13.34 1.90
C ARG A 120 7.70 -12.22 2.64
N HIS A 121 6.38 -12.23 2.56
CA HIS A 121 5.54 -11.40 3.42
C HIS A 121 5.68 -11.94 4.84
N ASP A 122 6.30 -11.17 5.72
CA ASP A 122 6.30 -11.46 7.15
C ASP A 122 4.91 -11.13 7.70
N ASN A 123 4.01 -12.13 7.68
CA ASN A 123 2.71 -12.04 8.32
C ASN A 123 2.88 -12.31 9.81
N PHE A 124 2.33 -11.43 10.65
CA PHE A 124 2.26 -11.61 12.09
C PHE A 124 0.80 -11.83 12.49
N ASN A 125 0.55 -12.73 13.45
CA ASN A 125 -0.77 -12.90 14.04
C ASN A 125 -1.10 -11.75 15.00
N ALA A 126 -2.32 -11.74 15.55
CA ALA A 126 -2.76 -10.73 16.52
C ALA A 126 -1.89 -10.69 17.78
N ASP A 127 -1.14 -11.76 18.06
CA ASP A 127 -0.25 -11.91 19.21
C ASP A 127 1.19 -11.47 18.92
N GLY A 128 1.48 -11.05 17.66
CA GLY A 128 2.80 -10.59 17.23
C GLY A 128 3.78 -11.70 16.85
N ASP A 129 3.32 -12.94 16.73
CA ASP A 129 4.14 -14.07 16.31
C ASP A 129 4.16 -14.19 14.79
N ARG A 130 5.32 -14.55 14.24
CA ARG A 130 5.50 -14.76 12.80
C ARG A 130 4.69 -15.97 12.35
N ILE A 131 3.70 -15.76 11.49
CA ILE A 131 2.94 -16.87 10.90
C ILE A 131 3.78 -17.46 9.77
N HIS A 132 4.33 -18.66 9.98
CA HIS A 132 4.89 -19.47 8.91
C HIS A 132 3.74 -20.16 8.19
N ASN A 133 3.28 -19.58 7.08
CA ASN A 133 2.39 -20.30 6.16
C ASN A 133 3.23 -21.18 5.22
N ASP A 134 3.68 -22.32 5.73
CA ASP A 134 4.21 -23.42 4.91
C ASP A 134 3.05 -24.24 4.35
N THR A 135 2.29 -23.67 3.44
CA THR A 135 1.39 -24.43 2.56
C THR A 135 1.74 -24.12 1.11
N CYS A 136 2.91 -24.63 0.68
CA CYS A 136 3.13 -24.94 -0.72
C CYS A 136 2.24 -26.12 -1.07
N VAL A 137 1.06 -25.89 -1.63
CA VAL A 137 0.35 -26.91 -2.40
C VAL A 137 0.94 -26.85 -3.80
N ASP A 138 1.63 -27.94 -4.17
CA ASP A 138 2.10 -28.16 -5.54
C ASP A 138 0.92 -28.04 -6.52
N PRO A 139 0.97 -27.18 -7.54
CA PRO A 139 -0.05 -27.19 -8.58
C PRO A 139 0.23 -28.36 -9.50
N ILE A 140 -0.68 -29.33 -9.46
CA ILE A 140 -0.79 -30.42 -10.44
C ILE A 140 -0.81 -29.81 -11.84
N ALA A 141 0.02 -30.38 -12.70
CA ALA A 141 0.21 -30.06 -14.09
C ALA A 141 -1.09 -29.80 -14.87
N ALA A 142 -1.26 -28.57 -15.33
CA ALA A 142 -2.12 -28.25 -16.44
C ALA A 142 -1.24 -27.77 -17.59
N THR A 143 -0.93 -28.69 -18.49
CA THR A 143 -0.34 -28.39 -19.80
C THR A 143 -1.33 -27.61 -20.64
N THR A 144 -1.13 -26.31 -20.81
CA THR A 144 -1.67 -25.59 -21.96
C THR A 144 -0.68 -24.45 -22.31
N SER A 145 -0.31 -24.41 -23.57
CA SER A 145 0.71 -23.61 -24.24
C SER A 145 0.76 -22.16 -23.77
N CYS A 146 1.73 -21.84 -22.90
CA CYS A 146 2.17 -20.48 -22.67
C CYS A 146 3.00 -20.05 -23.88
N SER A 147 2.47 -19.14 -24.72
CA SER A 147 3.22 -18.47 -25.75
C SER A 147 4.33 -17.65 -25.09
N ARG A 148 5.55 -17.94 -25.49
CA ARG A 148 6.84 -17.41 -25.02
C ARG A 148 6.82 -15.87 -24.99
N MET A 149 6.66 -15.26 -23.81
CA MET A 149 6.94 -13.85 -23.59
C MET A 149 8.44 -13.60 -23.81
N THR A 150 8.78 -12.59 -24.59
CA THR A 150 10.16 -12.22 -24.87
C THR A 150 10.82 -11.62 -23.64
N GLU A 151 12.13 -11.81 -23.46
CA GLU A 151 12.95 -11.37 -22.32
C GLU A 151 12.95 -9.83 -22.09
N THR A 152 12.20 -9.07 -22.84
CA THR A 152 12.08 -7.60 -22.78
C THR A 152 10.90 -7.09 -21.95
N GLU A 153 9.98 -7.95 -21.51
CA GLU A 153 8.92 -7.57 -20.57
C GLU A 153 9.40 -7.76 -19.13
N LYS A 154 10.35 -6.94 -18.70
CA LYS A 154 10.63 -6.76 -17.27
C LYS A 154 9.32 -6.35 -16.61
N THR A 155 8.87 -7.16 -15.67
CA THR A 155 7.69 -6.86 -14.83
C THR A 155 7.81 -5.44 -14.27
N SER A 156 6.93 -4.58 -14.71
CA SER A 156 6.92 -3.16 -14.32
C SER A 156 6.48 -2.94 -12.86
N ILE A 157 6.16 -4.00 -12.11
CA ILE A 157 5.59 -3.92 -10.76
C ILE A 157 6.60 -4.46 -9.73
N THR A 158 6.88 -3.66 -8.71
CA THR A 158 7.80 -4.02 -7.62
C THR A 158 7.19 -3.68 -6.27
N TYR A 159 7.02 -4.69 -5.41
CA TYR A 159 6.66 -4.46 -4.00
C TYR A 159 7.90 -4.01 -3.22
N LEU A 160 7.84 -2.85 -2.59
CA LEU A 160 8.95 -2.24 -1.87
C LEU A 160 8.92 -2.51 -0.35
N GLY A 161 7.87 -3.15 0.13
CA GLY A 161 7.71 -3.50 1.54
C GLY A 161 6.59 -2.74 2.23
N SER A 162 6.44 -2.98 3.53
CA SER A 162 5.45 -2.31 4.36
C SER A 162 6.07 -1.61 5.57
N PHE A 163 5.35 -0.62 6.08
CA PHE A 163 5.75 0.19 7.23
C PHE A 163 4.65 0.21 8.27
N SER A 164 5.01 0.41 9.54
CA SER A 164 4.05 0.77 10.56
C SER A 164 3.63 2.22 10.37
N VAL A 165 2.32 2.49 10.41
CA VAL A 165 1.78 3.85 10.28
C VAL A 165 2.17 4.70 11.49
N ASN A 166 1.94 4.18 12.68
CA ASN A 166 2.38 4.73 13.95
C ASN A 166 2.68 3.55 14.90
N PRO A 167 3.96 3.16 15.08
CA PRO A 167 4.33 1.95 15.83
C PRO A 167 3.96 2.01 17.31
N ASP A 168 3.68 3.20 17.86
CA ASP A 168 3.28 3.34 19.25
C ASP A 168 1.82 2.86 19.48
N ARG A 169 0.90 3.17 18.57
CA ARG A 169 -0.54 2.99 18.85
C ARG A 169 -1.35 2.40 17.70
N HIS A 170 -0.83 2.36 16.48
CA HIS A 170 -1.61 2.00 15.31
C HIS A 170 -1.28 0.57 14.84
N ARG A 171 -2.32 -0.23 14.62
CA ARG A 171 -2.25 -1.63 14.17
C ARG A 171 -2.61 -1.76 12.70
N GLY A 172 -2.42 -0.91 11.86
CA GLY A 172 -2.54 -1.03 10.41
C GLY A 172 -1.17 -0.85 9.78
N ARG A 173 -1.04 -1.34 8.58
CA ARG A 173 0.19 -1.24 7.81
C ARG A 173 -0.01 -0.39 6.56
N PHE A 174 1.05 0.22 6.17
CA PHE A 174 1.19 0.99 4.95
C PHE A 174 2.13 0.24 4.02
N HIS A 175 1.66 -0.11 2.82
CA HIS A 175 2.41 -0.85 1.81
C HIS A 175 2.83 0.10 0.70
N VAL A 176 3.97 -0.20 0.05
CA VAL A 176 4.49 0.59 -1.06
C VAL A 176 4.73 -0.31 -2.26
N VAL A 177 4.12 0.04 -3.38
CA VAL A 177 4.27 -0.62 -4.67
C VAL A 177 4.78 0.40 -5.69
N PHE A 178 5.83 0.04 -6.41
CA PHE A 178 6.31 0.80 -7.55
C PHE A 178 5.82 0.15 -8.84
N ILE A 179 5.29 0.96 -9.76
CA ILE A 179 4.85 0.52 -11.09
C ILE A 179 5.52 1.42 -12.12
N ASP A 180 6.32 0.81 -12.98
CA ASP A 180 7.06 1.52 -14.03
C ASP A 180 6.33 1.48 -15.37
N ASP A 181 6.64 2.46 -16.24
CA ASP A 181 6.14 2.58 -17.61
C ASP A 181 4.61 2.56 -17.72
N VAL A 182 3.89 3.12 -16.72
CA VAL A 182 2.43 3.13 -16.76
C VAL A 182 1.89 3.91 -17.96
N GLU A 183 0.80 3.40 -18.52
CA GLU A 183 0.12 3.97 -19.66
C GLU A 183 -1.29 4.44 -19.28
N ARG A 184 -1.75 5.56 -19.85
CA ARG A 184 -3.12 6.03 -19.64
C ARG A 184 -4.06 5.28 -20.59
N LEU A 185 -5.00 4.51 -20.03
CA LEU A 185 -5.94 3.70 -20.82
C LEU A 185 -7.33 4.33 -21.00
N GLY A 186 -7.65 5.40 -20.33
CA GLY A 186 -8.97 5.99 -20.52
C GLY A 186 -9.53 6.73 -19.30
N ASN A 187 -10.83 6.57 -19.06
CA ASN A 187 -11.55 7.31 -18.04
C ASN A 187 -11.26 6.73 -16.65
N THR A 188 -11.11 7.63 -15.68
CA THR A 188 -11.14 7.32 -14.26
C THR A 188 -12.55 6.86 -13.87
N HIS A 189 -12.62 5.92 -12.94
CA HIS A 189 -13.87 5.47 -12.32
C HIS A 189 -13.82 5.82 -10.85
N PHE A 190 -14.28 7.03 -10.53
CA PHE A 190 -14.37 7.49 -9.15
C PHE A 190 -15.60 6.91 -8.47
N ASP A 191 -15.49 6.63 -7.19
CA ASP A 191 -16.66 6.44 -6.34
C ASP A 191 -17.47 7.75 -6.24
N ASP A 192 -18.77 7.67 -5.99
CA ASP A 192 -19.67 8.83 -5.92
C ASP A 192 -19.23 9.91 -4.88
N THR A 193 -18.30 9.56 -4.00
CA THR A 193 -17.77 10.44 -2.95
C THR A 193 -16.37 10.96 -3.25
N GLU A 194 -15.77 10.61 -4.39
CA GLU A 194 -14.42 10.97 -4.77
C GLU A 194 -14.40 12.11 -5.78
N ASP A 195 -13.65 13.17 -5.46
CA ASP A 195 -13.33 14.29 -6.35
C ASP A 195 -11.79 14.40 -6.44
N ILE A 196 -11.24 13.72 -7.45
CA ILE A 196 -9.79 13.53 -7.61
C ILE A 196 -9.32 14.15 -8.93
N GLU A 197 -8.34 15.05 -8.86
CA GLU A 197 -7.61 15.56 -10.01
C GLU A 197 -6.31 14.78 -10.20
N THR A 198 -6.14 14.11 -11.33
CA THR A 198 -4.87 13.46 -11.70
C THR A 198 -3.88 14.48 -12.26
N VAL A 199 -2.66 14.50 -11.73
CA VAL A 199 -1.55 15.34 -12.19
C VAL A 199 -0.31 14.50 -12.42
N THR A 200 0.63 15.01 -13.24
CA THR A 200 1.94 14.36 -13.39
C THR A 200 3.05 15.35 -13.07
N LEU A 201 4.09 14.91 -12.35
CA LEU A 201 5.26 15.70 -11.98
C LEU A 201 6.55 15.00 -12.39
N SER A 202 7.56 15.75 -12.80
CA SER A 202 8.92 15.21 -12.88
C SER A 202 9.48 14.89 -11.49
N ASP A 203 10.56 14.14 -11.42
CA ASP A 203 11.20 13.83 -10.12
C ASP A 203 11.72 15.11 -9.44
N GLU A 204 12.25 16.05 -10.22
CA GLU A 204 12.72 17.35 -9.74
C GLU A 204 11.58 18.22 -9.22
N GLU A 205 10.47 18.29 -9.96
CA GLU A 205 9.26 19.01 -9.54
C GLU A 205 8.70 18.44 -8.24
N PHE A 206 8.68 17.10 -8.11
CA PHE A 206 8.21 16.44 -6.90
C PHE A 206 9.13 16.70 -5.71
N GLN A 207 10.45 16.59 -5.89
CA GLN A 207 11.42 16.90 -4.82
C GLN A 207 11.34 18.37 -4.37
N ALA A 208 11.11 19.30 -5.31
CA ALA A 208 10.90 20.71 -4.96
C ALA A 208 9.67 20.89 -4.04
N LYS A 209 8.58 20.13 -4.30
CA LYS A 209 7.37 20.16 -3.45
C LYS A 209 7.56 19.54 -2.07
N ILE A 210 8.45 18.58 -1.92
CA ILE A 210 8.88 18.10 -0.60
C ILE A 210 9.67 19.20 0.12
N ALA A 211 10.61 19.85 -0.60
CA ALA A 211 11.52 20.85 -0.03
C ALA A 211 10.79 22.12 0.44
N ASP A 212 9.77 22.56 -0.29
CA ASP A 212 8.96 23.74 0.06
C ASP A 212 7.80 23.46 1.02
N GLY A 213 7.56 22.16 1.36
CA GLY A 213 6.51 21.72 2.28
C GLY A 213 5.11 21.60 1.64
N THR A 214 4.96 21.84 0.34
CA THR A 214 3.69 21.65 -0.38
C THR A 214 3.30 20.17 -0.37
N PHE A 215 4.27 19.25 -0.50
CA PHE A 215 4.06 17.82 -0.30
C PHE A 215 4.55 17.43 1.10
N ASN A 216 3.62 17.13 2.00
CA ASN A 216 3.91 16.95 3.42
C ASN A 216 3.35 15.66 4.03
N HIS A 217 2.97 14.68 3.21
CA HIS A 217 2.51 13.37 3.69
C HIS A 217 3.71 12.48 4.11
N PRO A 218 4.00 12.30 5.42
CA PRO A 218 5.26 11.72 5.87
C PRO A 218 5.47 10.27 5.42
N LEU A 219 4.40 9.45 5.40
CA LEU A 219 4.50 8.06 4.98
C LEU A 219 4.78 7.94 3.48
N GLN A 220 4.18 8.81 2.66
CA GLN A 220 4.43 8.82 1.22
C GLN A 220 5.83 9.33 0.89
N ILE A 221 6.34 10.29 1.65
CA ILE A 221 7.75 10.71 1.58
C ILE A 221 8.68 9.52 1.91
N ALA A 222 8.38 8.77 2.97
CA ALA A 222 9.16 7.59 3.34
C ALA A 222 9.12 6.51 2.24
N GLY A 223 7.95 6.26 1.63
CA GLY A 223 7.77 5.34 0.52
C GLY A 223 8.59 5.75 -0.72
N TYR A 224 8.55 7.02 -1.08
CA TYR A 224 9.37 7.56 -2.17
C TYR A 224 10.88 7.38 -1.92
N PHE A 225 11.36 7.71 -0.74
CA PHE A 225 12.78 7.51 -0.42
C PHE A 225 13.17 6.03 -0.34
N LYS A 226 12.25 5.14 0.07
CA LYS A 226 12.49 3.69 -0.02
C LYS A 226 12.75 3.26 -1.45
N TRP A 227 11.90 3.71 -2.41
CA TRP A 227 12.12 3.47 -3.83
C TRP A 227 13.44 4.05 -4.31
N LYS A 228 13.75 5.31 -3.98
CA LYS A 228 14.96 5.99 -4.42
C LYS A 228 16.25 5.27 -4.00
N LEU A 229 16.25 4.60 -2.86
CA LEU A 229 17.36 3.78 -2.40
C LEU A 229 17.56 2.48 -3.20
N THR A 230 16.54 2.02 -3.92
CA THR A 230 16.63 0.83 -4.78
C THR A 230 17.15 1.14 -6.18
N GLN A 231 17.28 2.42 -6.54
CA GLN A 231 17.72 2.89 -7.87
C GLN A 231 19.25 3.02 -8.00
N LYS A 232 20.01 2.24 -7.26
CA LYS A 232 21.49 2.25 -7.27
C LYS A 232 22.05 1.34 -8.36
#